data_6f6827a056c0ccc5110d2ccb11de20f4
#
_entry.id   6f6827a056c0ccc5110d2ccb11de20f4
#
_cell.length_a   1.000
_cell.length_b   1.000
_cell.length_c   1.000
_cell.angle_alpha   90.00
_cell.angle_beta   90.00
_cell.angle_gamma   90.00
#
_symmetry.space_group_name_H-M   'P 1'
#
loop_
_entity.id
_entity.type
_entity.pdbx_description
1 polymer ?
#
loop_
_entity_poly.entity_id
_entity_poly.type
_entity_poly.pdbx_seq_one_letter_code
_entity_poly.pdbx_strand_id
1 'polypeptide(L)'
;MPDMRSTLIRFFAAPVLLCVSCAVLAAELPAPLAGALRDAKVPANHAAFFIQRVDSDTPLLAHNAGKPMNPASAMKLVTTYAALDLLGPAATWKTEALAASAPRDGKLEGPLYLRGSGDPSLTLERFWLLLRKLRARGVSEIAGDLVLDRSAFQLPAHDPAAFDNEPLRPYNAGADALLVNFKSLRLTLVPDPANGATRVIAETPADGLRLGGRVASSDGECGDWREKLKIGSNGNSLDISGSFAAACGEKALHLSPWSADIQIERLFRALWRELGGTFSGEVRAGAAPAEARLIAAHESPPLSEIVRDVNKWSNNVMARQLFLALAPSRPATPDAAKARITQWLRDKHIDGAILDNGAGLSREERISAEGLGKLLLDAWKSPVMPEMMASLPIAGSDGTLKKRFGNSAAAGRAHLKTGYIEGVRAIAGYVLDREGRRWVVVGILNDAQMKNGSAPLDALVRWVAER
;
A
#
# COMPACT_ATOMS: atom_id res chain seq x y z
N MET A 1 84.57 54.94 11.30
CA MET A 1 84.27 53.48 11.16
C MET A 1 82.79 53.35 11.25
N PRO A 2 82.09 53.20 10.13
CA PRO A 2 80.63 53.00 10.17
C PRO A 2 80.28 51.53 9.98
N ASP A 3 79.25 51.16 10.66
CA ASP A 3 78.61 49.87 10.85
C ASP A 3 77.71 49.52 9.60
N MET A 4 77.94 48.37 8.99
CA MET A 4 77.14 47.86 7.84
C MET A 4 76.07 46.92 8.35
N ARG A 5 74.82 47.39 8.42
CA ARG A 5 73.66 46.54 8.70
C ARG A 5 73.14 45.95 7.37
N SER A 6 73.27 44.63 7.23
CA SER A 6 72.68 43.87 6.11
C SER A 6 71.20 43.59 6.35
N THR A 7 70.33 44.08 5.50
CA THR A 7 68.88 43.85 5.51
C THR A 7 68.57 42.56 4.71
N LEU A 8 68.15 41.50 5.41
CA LEU A 8 67.64 40.26 4.83
C LEU A 8 66.18 40.45 4.41
N ILE A 9 65.95 40.46 3.11
CA ILE A 9 64.59 40.41 2.54
C ILE A 9 64.11 38.95 2.52
N ARG A 10 63.10 38.60 3.35
CA ARG A 10 62.42 37.29 3.33
C ARG A 10 61.32 37.33 2.29
N PHE A 11 61.47 36.56 1.21
CA PHE A 11 60.37 36.23 0.28
C PHE A 11 59.42 35.26 0.94
N PHE A 12 58.20 35.69 1.21
CA PHE A 12 57.11 34.79 1.55
C PHE A 12 56.48 34.26 0.25
N ALA A 13 56.73 33.00 -0.10
CA ALA A 13 56.00 32.31 -1.15
C ALA A 13 54.67 31.83 -0.55
N ALA A 14 53.56 32.45 -0.96
CA ALA A 14 52.22 31.97 -0.64
C ALA A 14 51.87 30.73 -1.51
N PRO A 15 51.41 29.61 -0.91
CA PRO A 15 50.96 28.48 -1.72
C PRO A 15 49.61 28.83 -2.36
N VAL A 16 49.55 28.85 -3.68
CA VAL A 16 48.30 28.91 -4.45
C VAL A 16 47.62 27.55 -4.32
N LEU A 17 46.57 27.48 -3.49
CA LEU A 17 45.70 26.33 -3.41
C LEU A 17 44.84 26.26 -4.69
N LEU A 18 45.21 25.38 -5.63
CA LEU A 18 44.38 25.06 -6.79
C LEU A 18 43.19 24.27 -6.34
N CYS A 19 42.04 24.90 -6.10
CA CYS A 19 40.77 24.22 -5.95
C CYS A 19 40.39 23.59 -7.30
N VAL A 20 40.72 22.32 -7.49
CA VAL A 20 40.17 21.51 -8.59
C VAL A 20 38.68 21.28 -8.25
N SER A 21 37.82 22.12 -8.77
CA SER A 21 36.38 21.88 -8.81
C SER A 21 36.17 20.68 -9.71
N CYS A 22 36.01 19.49 -9.10
CA CYS A 22 35.44 18.33 -9.80
C CYS A 22 34.01 18.69 -10.22
N ALA A 23 33.86 19.23 -11.41
CA ALA A 23 32.56 19.27 -12.07
C ALA A 23 32.13 17.81 -12.27
N VAL A 24 31.19 17.33 -11.46
CA VAL A 24 30.48 16.09 -11.73
C VAL A 24 29.72 16.32 -13.03
N LEU A 25 30.28 15.87 -14.15
CA LEU A 25 29.59 15.79 -15.43
C LEU A 25 28.33 14.95 -15.17
N ALA A 26 27.16 15.58 -15.23
CA ALA A 26 25.89 14.85 -15.19
C ALA A 26 25.94 13.81 -16.31
N ALA A 27 25.96 12.53 -15.95
CA ALA A 27 25.99 11.46 -16.93
C ALA A 27 24.80 11.62 -17.89
N GLU A 28 25.08 11.66 -19.19
CA GLU A 28 24.02 11.74 -20.20
C GLU A 28 23.05 10.55 -20.03
N LEU A 29 21.75 10.84 -20.14
CA LEU A 29 20.75 9.79 -20.11
C LEU A 29 20.97 8.81 -21.28
N PRO A 30 20.88 7.49 -21.05
CA PRO A 30 20.90 6.52 -22.14
C PRO A 30 19.91 6.88 -23.23
N ALA A 31 20.31 6.77 -24.50
CA ALA A 31 19.52 7.22 -25.64
C ALA A 31 18.07 6.67 -25.67
N PRO A 32 17.80 5.37 -25.34
CA PRO A 32 16.44 4.86 -25.26
C PRO A 32 15.60 5.58 -24.20
N LEU A 33 16.20 5.93 -23.07
CA LEU A 33 15.53 6.61 -21.97
C LEU A 33 15.26 8.07 -22.29
N ALA A 34 16.25 8.78 -22.87
CA ALA A 34 16.10 10.14 -23.33
C ALA A 34 15.01 10.27 -24.42
N GLY A 35 14.95 9.29 -25.34
CA GLY A 35 13.90 9.21 -26.36
C GLY A 35 12.51 9.05 -25.72
N ALA A 36 12.36 8.07 -24.83
CA ALA A 36 11.10 7.80 -24.18
C ALA A 36 10.57 8.98 -23.32
N LEU A 37 11.48 9.75 -22.68
CA LEU A 37 11.09 10.99 -21.96
C LEU A 37 10.56 12.07 -22.92
N ARG A 38 11.23 12.26 -24.06
CA ARG A 38 10.74 13.21 -25.09
C ARG A 38 9.36 12.84 -25.62
N ASP A 39 9.15 11.56 -25.96
CA ASP A 39 7.89 11.06 -26.49
C ASP A 39 6.75 11.18 -25.46
N ALA A 40 7.06 10.95 -24.18
CA ALA A 40 6.14 11.14 -23.08
C ALA A 40 5.94 12.60 -22.67
N LYS A 41 6.68 13.55 -23.28
CA LYS A 41 6.69 14.98 -22.97
C LYS A 41 7.07 15.27 -21.50
N VAL A 42 7.98 14.49 -20.94
CA VAL A 42 8.48 14.67 -19.58
C VAL A 42 9.86 15.37 -19.66
N PRO A 43 10.01 16.59 -19.15
CA PRO A 43 11.30 17.25 -19.03
C PRO A 43 12.25 16.43 -18.16
N ALA A 44 13.54 16.38 -18.53
CA ALA A 44 14.52 15.59 -17.80
C ALA A 44 14.67 16.00 -16.32
N ASN A 45 14.45 17.28 -15.99
CA ASN A 45 14.45 17.77 -14.60
C ASN A 45 13.19 17.36 -13.79
N HIS A 46 12.16 16.77 -14.42
CA HIS A 46 10.98 16.17 -13.79
C HIS A 46 11.11 14.66 -13.62
N ALA A 47 12.27 14.10 -13.98
CA ALA A 47 12.61 12.69 -13.84
C ALA A 47 13.81 12.52 -12.90
N ALA A 48 13.77 11.45 -12.10
CA ALA A 48 14.91 10.99 -11.32
C ALA A 48 15.11 9.48 -11.52
N PHE A 49 16.38 9.08 -11.73
CA PHE A 49 16.76 7.70 -11.95
C PHE A 49 17.95 7.33 -11.09
N PHE A 50 17.92 6.10 -10.56
CA PHE A 50 19.04 5.48 -9.85
C PHE A 50 19.15 4.03 -10.27
N ILE A 51 20.31 3.62 -10.76
CA ILE A 51 20.61 2.24 -11.15
C ILE A 51 21.97 1.85 -10.59
N GLN A 52 21.99 0.78 -9.82
CA GLN A 52 23.23 0.26 -9.23
C GLN A 52 23.17 -1.26 -9.16
N ARG A 53 24.29 -1.92 -9.48
CA ARG A 53 24.43 -3.36 -9.27
C ARG A 53 24.50 -3.66 -7.77
N VAL A 54 23.87 -4.75 -7.32
CA VAL A 54 23.77 -5.07 -5.88
C VAL A 54 25.12 -5.38 -5.22
N ASP A 55 26.12 -5.70 -6.03
CA ASP A 55 27.50 -6.02 -5.62
C ASP A 55 28.51 -4.92 -6.02
N SER A 56 28.05 -3.70 -6.32
CA SER A 56 28.88 -2.53 -6.67
C SER A 56 28.63 -1.40 -5.69
N ASP A 57 29.64 -0.62 -5.40
CA ASP A 57 29.54 0.57 -4.55
C ASP A 57 29.24 1.86 -5.35
N THR A 58 29.26 1.76 -6.68
CA THR A 58 29.00 2.93 -7.54
C THR A 58 27.80 2.71 -8.44
N PRO A 59 26.92 3.74 -8.58
CA PRO A 59 25.78 3.66 -9.48
C PRO A 59 26.23 3.68 -10.95
N LEU A 60 25.54 2.90 -11.78
CA LEU A 60 25.66 2.95 -13.23
C LEU A 60 25.00 4.22 -13.79
N LEU A 61 23.89 4.64 -13.19
CA LEU A 61 23.16 5.85 -13.55
C LEU A 61 22.61 6.51 -12.28
N ALA A 62 22.89 7.81 -12.14
CA ALA A 62 22.35 8.66 -11.09
C ALA A 62 21.95 10.00 -11.74
N HIS A 63 20.70 10.09 -12.22
CA HIS A 63 20.16 11.31 -12.81
C HIS A 63 19.15 11.93 -11.84
N ASN A 64 19.38 13.17 -11.40
CA ASN A 64 18.59 13.84 -10.35
C ASN A 64 18.33 12.95 -9.12
N ALA A 65 19.21 11.96 -8.88
CA ALA A 65 18.96 10.86 -7.97
C ALA A 65 18.75 11.31 -6.51
N GLY A 66 19.42 12.40 -6.08
CA GLY A 66 19.27 12.99 -4.74
C GLY A 66 18.03 13.90 -4.59
N LYS A 67 17.30 14.22 -5.67
CA LYS A 67 16.15 15.12 -5.62
C LYS A 67 14.96 14.43 -4.93
N PRO A 68 14.40 15.01 -3.83
CA PRO A 68 13.19 14.46 -3.22
C PRO A 68 11.99 14.60 -4.17
N MET A 69 11.35 13.49 -4.50
CA MET A 69 10.19 13.43 -5.38
C MET A 69 9.07 12.60 -4.76
N ASN A 70 7.85 12.81 -5.18
CA ASN A 70 6.73 11.96 -4.76
C ASN A 70 6.87 10.59 -5.45
N PRO A 71 7.01 9.49 -4.71
CA PRO A 71 7.17 8.17 -5.28
C PRO A 71 5.83 7.44 -5.49
N ALA A 72 4.70 8.07 -5.14
CA ALA A 72 3.41 7.40 -5.05
C ALA A 72 3.53 6.06 -4.30
N SER A 73 2.86 5.00 -4.75
CA SER A 73 2.87 3.69 -4.08
C SER A 73 4.25 2.99 -4.01
N ALA A 74 5.32 3.53 -4.63
CA ALA A 74 6.66 3.02 -4.36
C ALA A 74 7.12 3.33 -2.92
N MET A 75 6.47 4.28 -2.20
CA MET A 75 6.66 4.49 -0.77
C MET A 75 6.36 3.23 0.07
N LYS A 76 5.51 2.33 -0.42
CA LYS A 76 5.25 1.06 0.25
C LYS A 76 6.50 0.19 0.45
N LEU A 77 7.55 0.39 -0.35
CA LEU A 77 8.84 -0.27 -0.14
C LEU A 77 9.45 0.12 1.20
N VAL A 78 9.34 1.40 1.59
CA VAL A 78 9.79 1.87 2.91
C VAL A 78 8.97 1.18 4.00
N THR A 79 7.64 1.23 3.92
CA THR A 79 6.74 0.66 4.93
C THR A 79 6.93 -0.85 5.08
N THR A 80 7.03 -1.58 3.97
CA THR A 80 7.10 -3.05 4.00
C THR A 80 8.48 -3.55 4.42
N TYR A 81 9.54 -2.88 3.99
CA TYR A 81 10.87 -3.26 4.44
C TYR A 81 11.09 -2.88 5.93
N ALA A 82 10.65 -1.69 6.36
CA ALA A 82 10.68 -1.33 7.78
C ALA A 82 9.91 -2.34 8.65
N ALA A 83 8.75 -2.83 8.17
CA ALA A 83 7.98 -3.83 8.88
C ALA A 83 8.73 -5.17 8.98
N LEU A 84 9.31 -5.66 7.89
CA LEU A 84 10.10 -6.90 7.90
C LEU A 84 11.32 -6.80 8.81
N ASP A 85 12.02 -5.67 8.77
CA ASP A 85 13.27 -5.45 9.51
C ASP A 85 13.03 -5.24 11.02
N LEU A 86 11.99 -4.48 11.38
CA LEU A 86 11.71 -4.10 12.78
C LEU A 86 10.82 -5.08 13.54
N LEU A 87 9.88 -5.77 12.85
CA LEU A 87 8.94 -6.70 13.47
C LEU A 87 9.31 -8.16 13.23
N GLY A 88 10.10 -8.42 12.19
CA GLY A 88 10.44 -9.76 11.71
C GLY A 88 9.37 -10.39 10.83
N PRO A 89 9.76 -11.30 9.90
CA PRO A 89 8.85 -11.88 8.90
C PRO A 89 7.76 -12.78 9.50
N ALA A 90 7.95 -13.29 10.71
CA ALA A 90 7.01 -14.16 11.42
C ALA A 90 5.99 -13.41 12.30
N ALA A 91 6.05 -12.07 12.38
CA ALA A 91 5.13 -11.28 13.19
C ALA A 91 3.67 -11.51 12.76
N THR A 92 2.76 -11.59 13.74
CA THR A 92 1.32 -11.79 13.54
C THR A 92 0.50 -10.81 14.35
N TRP A 93 -0.78 -10.67 14.00
CA TRP A 93 -1.77 -9.85 14.70
C TRP A 93 -2.93 -10.72 15.18
N LYS A 94 -3.53 -10.34 16.31
CA LYS A 94 -4.68 -11.07 16.87
C LYS A 94 -5.92 -10.19 16.84
N THR A 95 -7.03 -10.80 16.41
CA THR A 95 -8.38 -10.28 16.63
C THR A 95 -9.06 -11.18 17.65
N GLU A 96 -9.52 -10.60 18.75
CA GLU A 96 -10.01 -11.33 19.89
C GLU A 96 -11.48 -11.08 20.11
N ALA A 97 -12.20 -12.15 20.47
CA ALA A 97 -13.58 -12.10 20.91
C ALA A 97 -13.59 -12.42 22.42
N LEU A 98 -13.99 -11.44 23.23
CA LEU A 98 -13.98 -11.52 24.68
C LEU A 98 -15.40 -11.32 25.25
N ALA A 99 -15.64 -11.84 26.44
CA ALA A 99 -16.88 -11.63 27.20
C ALA A 99 -16.58 -11.63 28.71
N ALA A 100 -17.50 -11.08 29.50
CA ALA A 100 -17.36 -11.07 30.95
C ALA A 100 -17.44 -12.49 31.54
N SER A 101 -18.20 -13.39 30.92
CA SER A 101 -18.39 -14.77 31.35
C SER A 101 -18.39 -15.76 30.18
N ALA A 102 -18.16 -17.02 30.45
CA ALA A 102 -18.35 -18.08 29.46
C ALA A 102 -19.86 -18.22 29.11
N PRO A 103 -20.18 -18.74 27.90
CA PRO A 103 -21.57 -18.99 27.52
C PRO A 103 -22.19 -20.03 28.45
N ARG A 104 -23.48 -19.84 28.78
CA ARG A 104 -24.29 -20.82 29.52
C ARG A 104 -25.43 -21.30 28.62
N ASP A 105 -25.58 -22.59 28.46
CA ASP A 105 -26.55 -23.19 27.54
C ASP A 105 -26.56 -22.57 26.14
N GLY A 106 -25.39 -22.26 25.65
CA GLY A 106 -25.20 -21.64 24.34
C GLY A 106 -25.39 -20.13 24.29
N LYS A 107 -25.73 -19.49 25.40
CA LYS A 107 -26.05 -18.03 25.43
C LYS A 107 -24.98 -17.21 26.14
N LEU A 108 -24.61 -16.09 25.55
CA LEU A 108 -23.90 -14.97 26.17
C LEU A 108 -24.91 -13.92 26.58
N GLU A 109 -25.13 -13.76 27.89
CA GLU A 109 -26.08 -12.78 28.43
C GLU A 109 -25.58 -11.33 28.36
N GLY A 110 -24.27 -11.16 28.46
CA GLY A 110 -23.62 -9.84 28.41
C GLY A 110 -23.01 -9.52 27.04
N PRO A 111 -22.32 -8.37 26.93
CA PRO A 111 -21.68 -7.94 25.69
C PRO A 111 -20.61 -8.91 25.20
N LEU A 112 -20.54 -9.07 23.88
CA LEU A 112 -19.40 -9.64 23.17
C LEU A 112 -18.48 -8.49 22.73
N TYR A 113 -17.23 -8.50 23.14
CA TYR A 113 -16.22 -7.54 22.72
C TYR A 113 -15.41 -8.11 21.58
N LEU A 114 -15.31 -7.39 20.46
CA LEU A 114 -14.35 -7.68 19.39
C LEU A 114 -13.18 -6.69 19.51
N ARG A 115 -12.02 -7.18 19.96
CA ARG A 115 -10.82 -6.37 20.12
C ARG A 115 -9.87 -6.58 18.95
N GLY A 116 -9.60 -5.51 18.22
CA GLY A 116 -8.65 -5.49 17.11
C GLY A 116 -7.27 -5.01 17.55
N SER A 117 -6.22 -5.66 17.04
CA SER A 117 -4.82 -5.21 17.22
C SER A 117 -4.23 -4.49 16.02
N GLY A 118 -5.04 -4.16 15.02
CA GLY A 118 -4.60 -3.57 13.76
C GLY A 118 -4.19 -4.60 12.71
N ASP A 119 -4.81 -5.78 12.69
CA ASP A 119 -4.56 -6.82 11.69
C ASP A 119 -4.73 -6.27 10.26
N PRO A 120 -3.66 -6.23 9.43
CA PRO A 120 -3.75 -5.72 8.06
C PRO A 120 -4.54 -6.65 7.13
N SER A 121 -4.86 -7.86 7.57
CA SER A 121 -5.33 -8.94 6.71
C SER A 121 -6.52 -9.70 7.27
N LEU A 122 -7.35 -9.08 8.11
CA LEU A 122 -8.61 -9.66 8.59
C LEU A 122 -9.66 -9.61 7.44
N THR A 123 -9.54 -10.54 6.50
CA THR A 123 -10.46 -10.66 5.35
C THR A 123 -11.83 -11.17 5.79
N LEU A 124 -12.80 -11.21 4.88
CA LEU A 124 -14.13 -11.78 5.09
C LEU A 124 -14.04 -13.22 5.62
N GLU A 125 -13.21 -14.04 4.99
CA GLU A 125 -13.04 -15.46 5.31
C GLU A 125 -12.42 -15.64 6.71
N ARG A 126 -11.47 -14.78 7.07
CA ARG A 126 -10.81 -14.82 8.39
C ARG A 126 -11.75 -14.34 9.49
N PHE A 127 -12.55 -13.33 9.21
CA PHE A 127 -13.60 -12.89 10.12
C PHE A 127 -14.66 -13.98 10.31
N TRP A 128 -15.10 -14.64 9.22
CA TRP A 128 -15.98 -15.79 9.28
C TRP A 128 -15.38 -16.92 10.14
N LEU A 129 -14.09 -17.23 9.98
CA LEU A 129 -13.39 -18.21 10.80
C LEU A 129 -13.39 -17.86 12.30
N LEU A 130 -13.23 -16.58 12.66
CA LEU A 130 -13.35 -16.12 14.05
C LEU A 130 -14.75 -16.39 14.59
N LEU A 131 -15.79 -16.03 13.83
CA LEU A 131 -17.18 -16.27 14.23
C LEU A 131 -17.49 -17.77 14.32
N ARG A 132 -16.96 -18.58 13.40
CA ARG A 132 -17.08 -20.04 13.47
C ARG A 132 -16.40 -20.62 14.72
N LYS A 133 -15.27 -20.07 15.16
CA LYS A 133 -14.62 -20.48 16.42
C LYS A 133 -15.50 -20.15 17.63
N LEU A 134 -16.22 -19.01 17.62
CA LEU A 134 -17.22 -18.70 18.66
C LEU A 134 -18.32 -19.76 18.71
N ARG A 135 -18.88 -20.15 17.55
CA ARG A 135 -19.86 -21.24 17.44
C ARG A 135 -19.29 -22.55 18.01
N ALA A 136 -18.09 -22.92 17.63
CA ALA A 136 -17.42 -24.14 18.11
C ALA A 136 -17.14 -24.13 19.62
N ARG A 137 -17.06 -22.94 20.24
CA ARG A 137 -16.95 -22.75 21.71
C ARG A 137 -18.30 -22.73 22.42
N GLY A 138 -19.37 -23.07 21.71
CA GLY A 138 -20.71 -23.22 22.26
C GLY A 138 -21.54 -21.94 22.29
N VAL A 139 -21.09 -20.83 21.66
CA VAL A 139 -21.92 -19.62 21.56
C VAL A 139 -22.94 -19.79 20.45
N SER A 140 -24.22 -19.81 20.75
CA SER A 140 -25.34 -19.86 19.80
C SER A 140 -26.16 -18.58 19.80
N GLU A 141 -26.27 -17.92 20.96
CA GLU A 141 -27.02 -16.68 21.15
C GLU A 141 -26.13 -15.64 21.82
N ILE A 142 -26.17 -14.41 21.30
CA ILE A 142 -25.58 -13.24 21.92
C ILE A 142 -26.73 -12.28 22.23
N ALA A 143 -27.11 -12.17 23.51
CA ALA A 143 -28.19 -11.33 23.97
C ALA A 143 -27.77 -9.91 24.28
N GLY A 144 -26.49 -9.70 24.64
CA GLY A 144 -25.93 -8.39 24.87
C GLY A 144 -25.37 -7.74 23.59
N ASP A 145 -24.81 -6.53 23.74
CA ASP A 145 -24.23 -5.76 22.63
C ASP A 145 -22.99 -6.38 22.02
N LEU A 146 -22.72 -6.05 20.78
CA LEU A 146 -21.42 -6.21 20.13
C LEU A 146 -20.61 -4.92 20.33
N VAL A 147 -19.55 -5.00 21.14
CA VAL A 147 -18.70 -3.85 21.45
C VAL A 147 -17.41 -3.93 20.62
N LEU A 148 -17.15 -2.90 19.85
CA LEU A 148 -15.99 -2.81 18.96
C LEU A 148 -14.84 -2.10 19.65
N ASP A 149 -13.84 -2.88 20.11
CA ASP A 149 -12.66 -2.36 20.81
C ASP A 149 -11.54 -2.05 19.83
N ARG A 150 -11.27 -0.75 19.66
CA ARG A 150 -10.23 -0.20 18.80
C ARG A 150 -9.10 0.47 19.57
N SER A 151 -8.98 0.18 20.85
CA SER A 151 -8.02 0.82 21.77
C SER A 151 -6.55 0.66 21.37
N ALA A 152 -6.23 -0.25 20.44
CA ALA A 152 -4.88 -0.42 19.91
C ALA A 152 -4.39 0.78 19.09
N PHE A 153 -5.29 1.60 18.54
CA PHE A 153 -4.94 2.78 17.74
C PHE A 153 -5.60 4.04 18.30
N GLN A 154 -4.91 5.16 18.20
CA GLN A 154 -5.45 6.51 18.42
C GLN A 154 -5.25 7.31 17.14
N LEU A 155 -6.33 7.49 16.39
CA LEU A 155 -6.32 8.06 15.05
C LEU A 155 -7.09 9.38 15.00
N PRO A 156 -6.65 10.36 14.19
CA PRO A 156 -7.47 11.52 13.85
C PRO A 156 -8.68 11.09 13.01
N ALA A 157 -9.65 11.98 12.90
CA ALA A 157 -10.76 11.79 11.97
C ALA A 157 -10.22 11.61 10.53
N HIS A 158 -10.77 10.63 9.81
CA HIS A 158 -10.36 10.33 8.44
C HIS A 158 -11.48 10.69 7.46
N ASP A 159 -11.16 11.56 6.50
CA ASP A 159 -12.04 11.87 5.39
C ASP A 159 -11.62 11.08 4.14
N PRO A 160 -12.42 10.10 3.67
CA PRO A 160 -12.09 9.32 2.48
C PRO A 160 -12.19 10.13 1.17
N ALA A 161 -12.78 11.34 1.18
CA ALA A 161 -12.83 12.22 0.01
C ALA A 161 -11.57 13.09 -0.15
N ALA A 162 -10.80 13.28 0.92
CA ALA A 162 -9.75 14.30 0.99
C ALA A 162 -8.65 14.18 -0.08
N PHE A 163 -8.37 12.97 -0.60
CA PHE A 163 -7.29 12.77 -1.55
C PHE A 163 -7.68 13.10 -3.00
N ASP A 164 -8.83 12.60 -3.47
CA ASP A 164 -9.25 12.65 -4.88
C ASP A 164 -10.75 12.82 -5.08
N ASN A 165 -11.50 13.18 -4.03
CA ASN A 165 -12.95 13.32 -4.01
C ASN A 165 -13.73 12.04 -4.40
N GLU A 166 -13.12 10.86 -4.15
CA GLU A 166 -13.70 9.55 -4.44
C GLU A 166 -13.96 8.74 -3.15
N PRO A 167 -14.88 9.15 -2.26
CA PRO A 167 -15.04 8.56 -0.93
C PRO A 167 -15.48 7.10 -0.94
N LEU A 168 -16.09 6.63 -2.03
CA LEU A 168 -16.56 5.26 -2.17
C LEU A 168 -15.46 4.28 -2.63
N ARG A 169 -14.28 4.78 -2.96
CA ARG A 169 -13.16 3.92 -3.38
C ARG A 169 -12.49 3.26 -2.17
N PRO A 170 -12.37 1.93 -2.14
CA PRO A 170 -11.75 1.24 -1.01
C PRO A 170 -10.30 1.65 -0.72
N TYR A 171 -9.53 2.08 -1.73
CA TYR A 171 -8.15 2.55 -1.53
C TYR A 171 -8.05 3.84 -0.69
N ASN A 172 -9.17 4.57 -0.55
CA ASN A 172 -9.28 5.74 0.32
C ASN A 172 -9.70 5.40 1.76
N ALA A 173 -10.05 4.15 2.06
CA ALA A 173 -10.39 3.77 3.42
C ALA A 173 -9.21 4.02 4.38
N GLY A 174 -9.51 4.59 5.55
CA GLY A 174 -8.54 4.84 6.62
C GLY A 174 -8.09 3.55 7.29
N ALA A 175 -7.04 3.65 8.10
CA ALA A 175 -6.66 2.58 9.02
C ALA A 175 -7.66 2.46 10.16
N ASP A 176 -7.75 1.27 10.77
CA ASP A 176 -8.61 0.97 11.91
C ASP A 176 -8.04 -0.21 12.70
N ALA A 177 -8.01 -0.14 14.03
CA ALA A 177 -7.49 -1.24 14.84
C ALA A 177 -8.31 -2.53 14.66
N LEU A 178 -9.58 -2.42 14.31
CA LEU A 178 -10.47 -3.52 13.97
C LEU A 178 -10.96 -3.40 12.51
N LEU A 179 -10.04 -3.45 11.57
CA LEU A 179 -10.36 -3.38 10.15
C LEU A 179 -10.82 -4.73 9.63
N VAL A 180 -12.08 -4.83 9.17
CA VAL A 180 -12.63 -6.05 8.57
C VAL A 180 -12.79 -5.87 7.06
N ASN A 181 -12.32 -6.85 6.30
CA ASN A 181 -12.45 -6.95 4.83
C ASN A 181 -12.04 -5.68 4.09
N PHE A 182 -10.96 -5.01 4.56
CA PHE A 182 -10.46 -3.76 3.98
C PHE A 182 -11.52 -2.65 3.86
N LYS A 183 -12.57 -2.71 4.66
CA LYS A 183 -13.77 -1.84 4.53
C LYS A 183 -14.37 -1.89 3.12
N SER A 184 -14.35 -3.06 2.47
CA SER A 184 -14.74 -3.25 1.08
C SER A 184 -16.00 -4.11 0.95
N LEU A 185 -16.96 -3.60 0.18
CA LEU A 185 -18.10 -4.34 -0.36
C LEU A 185 -17.78 -4.76 -1.80
N ARG A 186 -17.77 -6.05 -2.08
CA ARG A 186 -17.62 -6.57 -3.43
C ARG A 186 -18.97 -6.82 -4.07
N LEU A 187 -19.15 -6.20 -5.23
CA LEU A 187 -20.28 -6.39 -6.12
C LEU A 187 -19.77 -7.00 -7.42
N THR A 188 -20.57 -7.86 -8.03
CA THR A 188 -20.27 -8.41 -9.36
C THR A 188 -21.33 -7.95 -10.35
N LEU A 189 -20.87 -7.35 -11.46
CA LEU A 189 -21.70 -6.96 -12.61
C LEU A 189 -21.67 -8.08 -13.63
N VAL A 190 -22.86 -8.64 -13.94
CA VAL A 190 -23.03 -9.71 -14.91
C VAL A 190 -23.95 -9.21 -16.03
N PRO A 191 -23.45 -9.00 -17.27
CA PRO A 191 -24.29 -8.58 -18.39
C PRO A 191 -25.38 -9.62 -18.69
N ASP A 192 -26.57 -9.12 -18.96
CA ASP A 192 -27.72 -9.90 -19.42
C ASP A 192 -28.31 -9.23 -20.68
N PRO A 193 -27.67 -9.39 -21.85
CA PRO A 193 -28.08 -8.73 -23.08
C PRO A 193 -29.50 -9.12 -23.53
N ALA A 194 -29.94 -10.37 -23.24
CA ALA A 194 -31.26 -10.84 -23.60
C ALA A 194 -32.39 -10.02 -22.95
N ASN A 195 -32.13 -9.50 -21.73
CA ASN A 195 -33.08 -8.67 -20.99
C ASN A 195 -32.71 -7.16 -21.04
N GLY A 196 -31.71 -6.76 -21.84
CA GLY A 196 -31.25 -5.37 -21.94
C GLY A 196 -30.76 -4.80 -20.62
N ALA A 197 -30.26 -5.63 -19.71
CA ALA A 197 -29.89 -5.26 -18.35
C ALA A 197 -28.53 -5.87 -17.95
N THR A 198 -27.97 -5.35 -16.85
CA THR A 198 -26.83 -5.93 -16.17
C THR A 198 -27.23 -6.23 -14.74
N ARG A 199 -27.10 -7.46 -14.31
CA ARG A 199 -27.37 -7.85 -12.93
C ARG A 199 -26.22 -7.40 -12.05
N VAL A 200 -26.56 -6.81 -10.88
CA VAL A 200 -25.60 -6.44 -9.84
C VAL A 200 -25.81 -7.37 -8.66
N ILE A 201 -24.78 -8.11 -8.30
CA ILE A 201 -24.82 -9.15 -7.26
C ILE A 201 -23.89 -8.72 -6.13
N ALA A 202 -24.41 -8.66 -4.90
CA ALA A 202 -23.56 -8.47 -3.72
C ALA A 202 -22.94 -9.80 -3.30
N GLU A 203 -21.62 -9.92 -3.46
CA GLU A 203 -20.88 -11.12 -3.03
C GLU A 203 -20.41 -11.00 -1.58
N THR A 204 -20.15 -9.79 -1.10
CA THR A 204 -19.90 -9.58 0.33
C THR A 204 -21.21 -9.59 1.09
N PRO A 205 -21.41 -10.50 2.06
CA PRO A 205 -22.60 -10.52 2.88
C PRO A 205 -22.77 -9.19 3.63
N ALA A 206 -23.95 -8.60 3.58
CA ALA A 206 -24.23 -7.35 4.28
C ALA A 206 -25.68 -7.30 4.71
N ASP A 207 -25.93 -7.47 6.02
CA ASP A 207 -27.28 -7.45 6.57
C ASP A 207 -27.98 -6.12 6.26
N GLY A 208 -29.24 -6.20 5.81
CA GLY A 208 -30.07 -5.05 5.51
C GLY A 208 -29.68 -4.26 4.26
N LEU A 209 -28.67 -4.70 3.46
CA LEU A 209 -28.32 -4.05 2.20
C LEU A 209 -29.47 -4.16 1.18
N ARG A 210 -29.86 -3.03 0.59
CA ARG A 210 -30.77 -2.95 -0.55
C ARG A 210 -30.02 -2.43 -1.76
N LEU A 211 -29.99 -3.24 -2.81
CA LEU A 211 -29.47 -2.82 -4.11
C LEU A 211 -30.63 -2.24 -4.93
N GLY A 212 -30.47 -0.99 -5.36
CA GLY A 212 -31.41 -0.27 -6.22
C GLY A 212 -30.75 0.21 -7.52
N GLY A 213 -31.53 0.90 -8.33
CA GLY A 213 -31.10 1.41 -9.61
C GLY A 213 -31.21 0.37 -10.76
N ARG A 214 -30.84 0.80 -11.95
CA ARG A 214 -30.81 -0.06 -13.15
C ARG A 214 -29.54 0.22 -13.95
N VAL A 215 -28.78 -0.81 -14.22
CA VAL A 215 -27.64 -0.78 -15.15
C VAL A 215 -28.10 -1.40 -16.45
N ALA A 216 -28.16 -0.61 -17.52
CA ALA A 216 -28.51 -1.11 -18.84
C ALA A 216 -27.34 -1.92 -19.42
N SER A 217 -27.66 -3.05 -20.10
CA SER A 217 -26.67 -3.70 -20.97
C SER A 217 -26.52 -2.89 -22.25
N SER A 218 -25.29 -2.67 -22.70
CA SER A 218 -25.01 -1.93 -23.92
C SER A 218 -24.08 -2.73 -24.84
N ASP A 219 -24.20 -2.45 -26.15
CA ASP A 219 -23.27 -2.95 -27.14
C ASP A 219 -22.00 -2.08 -27.18
N GLY A 220 -20.94 -2.58 -27.78
CA GLY A 220 -19.68 -1.90 -27.99
C GLY A 220 -18.56 -2.36 -27.09
N GLU A 221 -17.42 -1.65 -27.16
CA GLU A 221 -16.21 -2.00 -26.42
C GLU A 221 -16.37 -1.73 -24.93
N CYS A 222 -15.68 -2.54 -24.10
CA CYS A 222 -15.70 -2.43 -22.66
C CYS A 222 -15.19 -1.06 -22.19
N GLY A 223 -14.02 -0.65 -22.65
CA GLY A 223 -13.40 0.63 -22.27
C GLY A 223 -13.29 0.83 -20.76
N ASP A 224 -13.37 2.07 -20.31
CA ASP A 224 -13.52 2.38 -18.88
C ASP A 224 -14.99 2.30 -18.46
N TRP A 225 -15.41 1.10 -18.16
CA TRP A 225 -16.78 0.79 -17.77
C TRP A 225 -17.23 1.45 -16.46
N ARG A 226 -16.27 1.79 -15.58
CA ARG A 226 -16.61 2.38 -14.28
C ARG A 226 -17.12 3.81 -14.41
N GLU A 227 -16.58 4.57 -15.33
CA GLU A 227 -17.01 5.95 -15.60
C GLU A 227 -18.47 6.03 -16.12
N LYS A 228 -18.98 4.92 -16.67
CA LYS A 228 -20.36 4.83 -17.15
C LYS A 228 -21.38 4.51 -16.06
N LEU A 229 -20.92 4.25 -14.83
CA LEU A 229 -21.75 3.95 -13.68
C LEU A 229 -21.93 5.18 -12.79
N LYS A 230 -23.16 5.40 -12.34
CA LYS A 230 -23.51 6.34 -11.29
C LYS A 230 -23.83 5.55 -10.02
N ILE A 231 -23.16 5.87 -8.94
CA ILE A 231 -23.29 5.14 -7.68
C ILE A 231 -23.69 6.12 -6.59
N GLY A 232 -24.87 5.89 -6.01
CA GLY A 232 -25.39 6.61 -4.84
C GLY A 232 -25.46 5.69 -3.64
N SER A 233 -25.14 6.21 -2.45
CA SER A 233 -25.26 5.48 -1.19
C SER A 233 -26.10 6.31 -0.22
N ASN A 234 -27.13 5.73 0.35
CA ASN A 234 -27.97 6.34 1.37
C ASN A 234 -28.34 5.31 2.45
N GLY A 235 -27.64 5.36 3.58
CA GLY A 235 -27.86 4.43 4.69
C GLY A 235 -27.74 2.96 4.25
N ASN A 236 -28.88 2.27 4.16
CA ASN A 236 -28.96 0.86 3.79
C ASN A 236 -29.11 0.62 2.28
N SER A 237 -29.30 1.66 1.50
CA SER A 237 -29.51 1.58 0.05
C SER A 237 -28.23 1.92 -0.71
N LEU A 238 -27.96 1.14 -1.72
CA LEU A 238 -26.88 1.39 -2.69
C LEU A 238 -27.52 1.36 -4.08
N ASP A 239 -27.65 2.54 -4.70
CA ASP A 239 -28.25 2.72 -6.01
C ASP A 239 -27.16 2.76 -7.08
N ILE A 240 -27.23 1.81 -8.01
CA ILE A 240 -26.28 1.72 -9.12
C ILE A 240 -27.03 1.82 -10.42
N SER A 241 -26.69 2.81 -11.24
CA SER A 241 -27.34 3.08 -12.51
C SER A 241 -26.32 3.41 -13.60
N GLY A 242 -26.79 3.47 -14.86
CA GLY A 242 -25.93 3.77 -16.00
C GLY A 242 -25.92 2.65 -17.04
N SER A 243 -24.78 2.45 -17.71
CA SER A 243 -24.64 1.42 -18.73
C SER A 243 -23.37 0.60 -18.54
N PHE A 244 -23.44 -0.67 -18.96
CA PHE A 244 -22.31 -1.61 -18.87
C PHE A 244 -22.27 -2.44 -20.15
N ALA A 245 -21.14 -2.41 -20.87
CA ALA A 245 -21.02 -3.10 -22.14
C ALA A 245 -20.96 -4.62 -21.95
N ALA A 246 -21.75 -5.37 -22.75
CA ALA A 246 -21.74 -6.83 -22.72
C ALA A 246 -20.34 -7.43 -22.99
N ALA A 247 -19.55 -6.77 -23.85
CA ALA A 247 -18.17 -7.15 -24.15
C ALA A 247 -17.22 -7.10 -22.94
N CYS A 248 -17.60 -6.44 -21.83
CA CYS A 248 -16.83 -6.46 -20.58
C CYS A 248 -16.77 -7.86 -19.95
N GLY A 249 -17.79 -8.70 -20.20
CA GLY A 249 -18.01 -9.90 -19.43
C GLY A 249 -18.29 -9.58 -17.96
N GLU A 250 -18.09 -10.54 -17.09
CA GLU A 250 -18.23 -10.33 -15.64
C GLU A 250 -17.12 -9.45 -15.08
N LYS A 251 -17.48 -8.46 -14.23
CA LYS A 251 -16.55 -7.54 -13.59
C LYS A 251 -16.88 -7.35 -12.11
N ALA A 252 -15.84 -7.35 -11.30
CA ALA A 252 -15.95 -7.01 -9.88
C ALA A 252 -15.86 -5.48 -9.69
N LEU A 253 -16.80 -4.94 -8.92
CA LEU A 253 -16.82 -3.56 -8.43
C LEU A 253 -16.64 -3.59 -6.91
N HIS A 254 -15.59 -2.94 -6.43
CA HIS A 254 -15.33 -2.81 -5.01
C HIS A 254 -15.67 -1.40 -4.55
N LEU A 255 -16.47 -1.29 -3.49
CA LEU A 255 -16.92 -0.03 -2.91
C LEU A 255 -16.68 -0.02 -1.39
N SER A 256 -16.58 1.17 -0.81
CA SER A 256 -16.48 1.43 0.63
C SER A 256 -17.59 2.41 1.06
N PRO A 257 -18.86 2.00 1.05
CA PRO A 257 -19.99 2.92 1.17
C PRO A 257 -20.32 3.30 2.61
N TRP A 258 -19.76 2.63 3.62
CA TRP A 258 -20.16 2.80 5.02
C TRP A 258 -19.00 3.19 5.93
N SER A 259 -19.32 3.65 7.17
CA SER A 259 -18.33 3.72 8.25
C SER A 259 -17.83 2.33 8.63
N ALA A 260 -16.71 2.24 9.36
CA ALA A 260 -16.18 0.95 9.81
C ALA A 260 -17.17 0.22 10.73
N ASP A 261 -17.89 0.94 11.59
CA ASP A 261 -18.88 0.36 12.50
C ASP A 261 -20.03 -0.30 11.74
N ILE A 262 -20.62 0.42 10.81
CA ILE A 262 -21.72 -0.09 9.97
C ILE A 262 -21.23 -1.28 9.12
N GLN A 263 -20.00 -1.23 8.57
CA GLN A 263 -19.45 -2.35 7.81
C GLN A 263 -19.33 -3.62 8.68
N ILE A 264 -18.78 -3.49 9.89
CA ILE A 264 -18.61 -4.62 10.79
C ILE A 264 -19.96 -5.15 11.25
N GLU A 265 -20.90 -4.27 11.62
CA GLU A 265 -22.25 -4.66 12.02
C GLU A 265 -22.93 -5.53 10.96
N ARG A 266 -22.94 -5.04 9.69
CA ARG A 266 -23.59 -5.73 8.58
C ARG A 266 -22.95 -7.08 8.29
N LEU A 267 -21.62 -7.15 8.28
CA LEU A 267 -20.89 -8.39 8.12
C LEU A 267 -21.17 -9.35 9.26
N PHE A 268 -21.10 -8.86 10.49
CA PHE A 268 -21.32 -9.67 11.69
C PHE A 268 -22.73 -10.27 11.70
N ARG A 269 -23.77 -9.46 11.53
CA ARG A 269 -25.17 -9.93 11.54
C ARG A 269 -25.42 -10.93 10.42
N ALA A 270 -24.92 -10.70 9.21
CA ALA A 270 -25.10 -11.61 8.09
C ALA A 270 -24.39 -12.96 8.33
N LEU A 271 -23.10 -12.92 8.68
CA LEU A 271 -22.29 -14.12 8.87
C LEU A 271 -22.70 -14.90 10.14
N TRP A 272 -23.07 -14.19 11.22
CA TRP A 272 -23.53 -14.84 12.44
C TRP A 272 -24.83 -15.63 12.22
N ARG A 273 -25.78 -15.04 11.46
CA ARG A 273 -27.01 -15.72 11.04
C ARG A 273 -26.74 -16.92 10.12
N GLU A 274 -25.84 -16.76 9.14
CA GLU A 274 -25.40 -17.84 8.24
C GLU A 274 -24.83 -19.04 9.03
N LEU A 275 -24.10 -18.76 10.11
CA LEU A 275 -23.57 -19.78 11.02
C LEU A 275 -24.62 -20.34 11.98
N GLY A 276 -25.89 -19.95 11.86
CA GLY A 276 -26.99 -20.43 12.75
C GLY A 276 -26.98 -19.77 14.13
N GLY A 277 -26.32 -18.62 14.28
CA GLY A 277 -26.33 -17.84 15.51
C GLY A 277 -27.43 -16.80 15.56
N THR A 278 -27.85 -16.39 16.75
CA THR A 278 -28.79 -15.28 17.00
C THR A 278 -28.09 -14.14 17.71
N PHE A 279 -28.46 -12.89 17.35
CA PHE A 279 -27.93 -11.68 17.96
C PHE A 279 -29.05 -10.63 18.04
N SER A 280 -29.35 -10.16 19.25
CA SER A 280 -30.42 -9.21 19.52
C SER A 280 -29.93 -7.85 20.03
N GLY A 281 -28.63 -7.74 20.34
CA GLY A 281 -28.04 -6.49 20.86
C GLY A 281 -27.75 -5.46 19.79
N GLU A 282 -27.26 -4.31 20.25
CA GLU A 282 -26.78 -3.22 19.41
C GLU A 282 -25.28 -3.33 19.16
N VAL A 283 -24.77 -2.64 18.11
CA VAL A 283 -23.35 -2.55 17.84
C VAL A 283 -22.85 -1.14 18.21
N ARG A 284 -21.82 -1.08 19.05
CA ARG A 284 -21.27 0.19 19.53
C ARG A 284 -19.75 0.13 19.73
N ALA A 285 -19.12 1.29 19.69
CA ALA A 285 -17.72 1.43 20.06
C ALA A 285 -17.54 1.34 21.59
N GLY A 286 -16.41 0.80 22.04
CA GLY A 286 -16.05 0.73 23.45
C GLY A 286 -14.81 -0.12 23.67
N ALA A 287 -14.18 -0.03 24.84
CA ALA A 287 -13.05 -0.87 25.23
C ALA A 287 -13.56 -2.12 25.98
N ALA A 288 -12.90 -3.24 25.74
CA ALA A 288 -13.11 -4.45 26.53
C ALA A 288 -12.59 -4.23 27.96
N PRO A 289 -13.35 -4.58 29.01
CA PRO A 289 -12.86 -4.54 30.39
C PRO A 289 -11.61 -5.41 30.57
N ALA A 290 -10.75 -5.02 31.50
CA ALA A 290 -9.51 -5.75 31.76
C ALA A 290 -9.75 -7.21 32.22
N GLU A 291 -10.86 -7.45 32.92
CA GLU A 291 -11.32 -8.75 33.41
C GLU A 291 -12.04 -9.58 32.34
N ALA A 292 -12.30 -9.04 31.14
CA ALA A 292 -12.96 -9.78 30.07
C ALA A 292 -12.14 -11.01 29.66
N ARG A 293 -12.81 -12.15 29.55
CA ARG A 293 -12.19 -13.43 29.24
C ARG A 293 -12.18 -13.69 27.75
N LEU A 294 -11.09 -14.25 27.26
CA LEU A 294 -10.97 -14.67 25.88
C LEU A 294 -11.89 -15.88 25.61
N ILE A 295 -12.85 -15.72 24.70
CA ILE A 295 -13.70 -16.79 24.19
C ILE A 295 -13.09 -17.41 22.94
N ALA A 296 -12.66 -16.57 21.98
CA ALA A 296 -12.02 -17.02 20.74
C ALA A 296 -11.06 -15.97 20.23
N ALA A 297 -10.08 -16.39 19.42
CA ALA A 297 -9.18 -15.47 18.70
C ALA A 297 -8.93 -15.97 17.28
N HIS A 298 -8.71 -15.03 16.40
CA HIS A 298 -8.11 -15.25 15.09
C HIS A 298 -6.71 -14.64 15.09
N GLU A 299 -5.74 -15.36 14.57
CA GLU A 299 -4.38 -14.89 14.33
C GLU A 299 -4.16 -14.74 12.84
N SER A 300 -3.59 -13.60 12.44
CA SER A 300 -3.30 -13.31 11.04
C SER A 300 -2.28 -14.28 10.44
N PRO A 301 -2.12 -14.32 9.11
CA PRO A 301 -0.92 -14.88 8.51
C PRO A 301 0.33 -14.13 9.00
N PRO A 302 1.53 -14.71 8.83
CA PRO A 302 2.77 -14.04 9.14
C PRO A 302 2.98 -12.80 8.25
N LEU A 303 3.74 -11.85 8.76
CA LEU A 303 4.03 -10.58 8.09
C LEU A 303 4.58 -10.78 6.66
N SER A 304 5.36 -11.82 6.41
CA SER A 304 5.90 -12.14 5.08
C SER A 304 4.81 -12.32 4.02
N GLU A 305 3.69 -12.97 4.36
CA GLU A 305 2.53 -13.11 3.47
C GLU A 305 1.79 -11.78 3.32
N ILE A 306 1.63 -11.04 4.41
CA ILE A 306 0.97 -9.73 4.41
C ILE A 306 1.72 -8.73 3.52
N VAL A 307 3.05 -8.66 3.64
CA VAL A 307 3.90 -7.80 2.81
C VAL A 307 3.79 -8.16 1.33
N ARG A 308 3.68 -9.45 1.01
CA ARG A 308 3.45 -9.91 -0.35
C ARG A 308 2.16 -9.31 -0.93
N ASP A 309 1.06 -9.37 -0.20
CA ASP A 309 -0.22 -8.81 -0.65
C ASP A 309 -0.18 -7.28 -0.76
N VAL A 310 0.47 -6.59 0.19
CA VAL A 310 0.69 -5.14 0.12
C VAL A 310 1.40 -4.74 -1.16
N ASN A 311 2.49 -5.42 -1.51
CA ASN A 311 3.32 -5.04 -2.65
C ASN A 311 2.75 -5.53 -3.99
N LYS A 312 2.29 -6.79 -4.10
CA LYS A 312 1.71 -7.36 -5.32
C LYS A 312 0.49 -6.59 -5.82
N TRP A 313 -0.43 -6.25 -4.91
CA TRP A 313 -1.69 -5.58 -5.23
C TRP A 313 -1.66 -4.08 -4.96
N SER A 314 -0.56 -3.59 -4.42
CA SER A 314 -0.43 -2.17 -4.04
C SER A 314 -1.52 -1.72 -3.06
N ASN A 315 -1.90 -2.58 -2.10
CA ASN A 315 -3.01 -2.34 -1.19
C ASN A 315 -2.68 -1.21 -0.21
N ASN A 316 -3.42 -0.09 -0.33
CA ASN A 316 -3.18 1.11 0.49
C ASN A 316 -3.61 0.89 1.94
N VAL A 317 -4.74 0.19 2.14
CA VAL A 317 -5.31 0.01 3.47
C VAL A 317 -4.41 -0.86 4.33
N MET A 318 -3.93 -1.98 3.77
CA MET A 318 -2.94 -2.83 4.44
C MET A 318 -1.64 -2.08 4.73
N ALA A 319 -1.17 -1.23 3.80
CA ALA A 319 0.05 -0.45 4.01
C ALA A 319 -0.10 0.56 5.16
N ARG A 320 -1.27 1.23 5.28
CA ARG A 320 -1.58 2.11 6.42
C ARG A 320 -1.61 1.36 7.76
N GLN A 321 -2.15 0.13 7.77
CA GLN A 321 -2.14 -0.74 8.95
C GLN A 321 -0.70 -1.08 9.38
N LEU A 322 0.13 -1.51 8.42
CA LEU A 322 1.54 -1.82 8.69
C LEU A 322 2.32 -0.58 9.16
N PHE A 323 2.06 0.58 8.58
CA PHE A 323 2.68 1.83 9.02
C PHE A 323 2.40 2.10 10.50
N LEU A 324 1.14 1.97 10.93
CA LEU A 324 0.75 2.13 12.33
C LEU A 324 1.30 1.02 13.24
N ALA A 325 1.40 -0.21 12.73
CA ALA A 325 1.99 -1.32 13.47
C ALA A 325 3.44 -1.06 13.91
N LEU A 326 4.15 -0.19 13.19
CA LEU A 326 5.53 0.23 13.48
C LEU A 326 5.66 1.23 14.63
N ALA A 327 4.55 1.79 15.15
CA ALA A 327 4.62 2.62 16.35
C ALA A 327 5.17 1.83 17.55
N PRO A 328 6.08 2.42 18.35
CA PRO A 328 6.78 1.70 19.43
C PRO A 328 5.89 1.36 20.63
N SER A 329 4.74 2.01 20.74
CA SER A 329 3.82 1.86 21.88
C SER A 329 2.37 1.77 21.44
N ARG A 330 1.50 1.39 22.37
CA ARG A 330 0.04 1.40 22.19
C ARG A 330 -0.60 2.39 23.18
N PRO A 331 -1.65 3.10 22.77
CA PRO A 331 -2.24 3.12 21.43
C PRO A 331 -1.26 3.67 20.38
N ALA A 332 -1.25 3.04 19.19
CA ALA A 332 -0.43 3.51 18.08
C ALA A 332 -1.01 4.81 17.50
N THR A 333 -0.15 5.78 17.26
CA THR A 333 -0.50 7.04 16.59
C THR A 333 0.28 7.19 15.27
N PRO A 334 -0.24 7.93 14.28
CA PRO A 334 0.48 8.22 13.05
C PRO A 334 1.84 8.90 13.30
N ASP A 335 1.91 9.83 14.24
CA ASP A 335 3.14 10.56 14.53
C ASP A 335 4.22 9.67 15.17
N ALA A 336 3.83 8.77 16.08
CA ALA A 336 4.77 7.82 16.68
C ALA A 336 5.31 6.82 15.62
N ALA A 337 4.46 6.35 14.72
CA ALA A 337 4.87 5.51 13.61
C ALA A 337 5.83 6.25 12.65
N LYS A 338 5.47 7.48 12.27
CA LYS A 338 6.30 8.36 11.43
C LYS A 338 7.67 8.59 12.05
N ALA A 339 7.73 8.96 13.33
CA ALA A 339 8.98 9.19 14.04
C ALA A 339 9.87 7.94 14.07
N ARG A 340 9.27 6.76 14.33
CA ARG A 340 10.00 5.48 14.35
C ARG A 340 10.60 5.15 12.99
N ILE A 341 9.83 5.27 11.90
CA ILE A 341 10.31 4.96 10.55
C ILE A 341 11.35 5.99 10.10
N THR A 342 11.16 7.27 10.43
CA THR A 342 12.15 8.30 10.10
C THR A 342 13.49 8.04 10.80
N GLN A 343 13.47 7.62 12.07
CA GLN A 343 14.70 7.25 12.77
C GLN A 343 15.35 6.03 12.14
N TRP A 344 14.57 4.98 11.83
CA TRP A 344 15.05 3.79 11.16
C TRP A 344 15.69 4.08 9.78
N LEU A 345 15.13 5.01 8.99
CA LEU A 345 15.73 5.47 7.73
C LEU A 345 17.07 6.18 7.95
N ARG A 346 17.17 7.03 8.98
CA ARG A 346 18.44 7.70 9.35
C ARG A 346 19.52 6.71 9.75
N ASP A 347 19.16 5.69 10.53
CA ASP A 347 20.09 4.62 10.94
C ASP A 347 20.65 3.86 9.73
N LYS A 348 19.91 3.86 8.59
CA LYS A 348 20.33 3.30 7.29
C LYS A 348 20.94 4.36 6.34
N HIS A 349 21.27 5.54 6.83
CA HIS A 349 21.83 6.66 6.04
C HIS A 349 20.94 7.08 4.86
N ILE A 350 19.62 7.05 5.06
CA ILE A 350 18.60 7.50 4.11
C ILE A 350 17.91 8.73 4.70
N ASP A 351 18.38 9.90 4.29
CA ASP A 351 17.90 11.18 4.79
C ASP A 351 16.90 11.84 3.83
N GLY A 352 16.17 12.86 4.33
CA GLY A 352 15.30 13.71 3.53
C GLY A 352 13.99 13.07 3.06
N ALA A 353 13.65 11.88 3.57
CA ALA A 353 12.34 11.29 3.33
C ALA A 353 11.26 12.03 4.14
N ILE A 354 10.15 12.36 3.47
CA ILE A 354 8.93 12.90 4.09
C ILE A 354 7.88 11.80 4.05
N LEU A 355 7.44 11.38 5.22
CA LEU A 355 6.44 10.33 5.40
C LEU A 355 5.10 10.94 5.80
N ASP A 356 4.01 10.33 5.33
CA ASP A 356 2.65 10.72 5.72
C ASP A 356 1.88 9.49 6.24
N ASN A 357 1.45 8.60 5.37
CA ASN A 357 0.60 7.48 5.73
C ASN A 357 1.18 6.09 5.35
N GLY A 358 2.38 6.05 4.79
CA GLY A 358 3.09 4.83 4.41
C GLY A 358 2.51 4.07 3.21
N ALA A 359 1.43 4.58 2.61
CA ALA A 359 0.79 3.93 1.46
C ALA A 359 1.20 4.55 0.11
N GLY A 360 1.79 5.74 0.11
CA GLY A 360 2.08 6.48 -1.11
C GLY A 360 0.84 7.12 -1.76
N LEU A 361 -0.31 7.05 -1.11
CA LEU A 361 -1.51 7.80 -1.49
C LEU A 361 -1.50 9.13 -0.73
N SER A 362 -0.55 9.99 -1.10
CA SER A 362 -0.30 11.28 -0.45
C SER A 362 0.28 12.28 -1.45
N ARG A 363 -0.10 13.54 -1.29
CA ARG A 363 0.51 14.64 -2.04
C ARG A 363 1.82 15.14 -1.38
N GLU A 364 2.03 14.78 -0.10
CA GLU A 364 3.14 15.28 0.74
C GLU A 364 4.35 14.35 0.78
N GLU A 365 4.15 13.03 0.62
CA GLU A 365 5.25 12.06 0.71
C GLU A 365 6.36 12.34 -0.32
N ARG A 366 7.61 12.32 0.14
CA ARG A 366 8.81 12.52 -0.69
C ARG A 366 9.90 11.56 -0.30
N ILE A 367 10.61 11.07 -1.30
CA ILE A 367 11.89 10.37 -1.15
C ILE A 367 12.69 10.53 -2.44
N SER A 368 14.01 10.54 -2.36
CA SER A 368 14.85 10.58 -3.55
C SER A 368 14.98 9.19 -4.20
N ALA A 369 15.26 9.16 -5.51
CA ALA A 369 15.53 7.90 -6.21
C ALA A 369 16.76 7.18 -5.62
N GLU A 370 17.77 7.94 -5.19
CA GLU A 370 18.93 7.42 -4.46
C GLU A 370 18.52 6.84 -3.09
N GLY A 371 17.64 7.52 -2.35
CA GLY A 371 17.14 7.03 -1.06
C GLY A 371 16.41 5.69 -1.18
N LEU A 372 15.52 5.54 -2.18
CA LEU A 372 14.90 4.24 -2.50
C LEU A 372 15.93 3.22 -2.99
N GLY A 373 16.93 3.66 -3.74
CA GLY A 373 18.03 2.81 -4.18
C GLY A 373 18.85 2.25 -3.03
N LYS A 374 19.27 3.10 -2.09
CA LYS A 374 19.96 2.71 -0.86
C LYS A 374 19.12 1.75 -0.01
N LEU A 375 17.82 2.03 0.12
CA LEU A 375 16.87 1.14 0.82
C LEU A 375 16.85 -0.27 0.21
N LEU A 376 16.79 -0.38 -1.11
CA LEU A 376 16.79 -1.65 -1.81
C LEU A 376 18.15 -2.38 -1.74
N LEU A 377 19.26 -1.64 -1.77
CA LEU A 377 20.60 -2.20 -1.58
C LEU A 377 20.80 -2.72 -0.16
N ASP A 378 20.29 -2.02 0.85
CA ASP A 378 20.30 -2.47 2.24
C ASP A 378 19.43 -3.71 2.41
N ALA A 379 18.21 -3.70 1.85
CA ALA A 379 17.31 -4.86 1.86
C ALA A 379 17.93 -6.09 1.18
N TRP A 380 18.70 -5.89 0.10
CA TRP A 380 19.41 -6.99 -0.57
C TRP A 380 20.43 -7.68 0.33
N LYS A 381 21.09 -6.95 1.20
CA LYS A 381 22.12 -7.45 2.14
C LYS A 381 21.50 -7.96 3.45
N SER A 382 20.21 -7.73 3.67
CA SER A 382 19.54 -8.06 4.94
C SER A 382 19.09 -9.53 4.99
N PRO A 383 18.93 -10.11 6.20
CA PRO A 383 18.38 -11.47 6.38
C PRO A 383 16.95 -11.63 5.82
N VAL A 384 16.19 -10.53 5.65
CA VAL A 384 14.80 -10.55 5.13
C VAL A 384 14.72 -10.27 3.63
N MET A 385 15.86 -10.34 2.92
CA MET A 385 15.91 -10.15 1.48
C MET A 385 14.96 -11.10 0.70
N PRO A 386 14.88 -12.40 1.03
CA PRO A 386 14.00 -13.32 0.29
C PRO A 386 12.55 -12.90 0.35
N GLU A 387 12.04 -12.54 1.53
CA GLU A 387 10.65 -12.10 1.74
C GLU A 387 10.39 -10.76 1.03
N MET A 388 11.33 -9.81 1.14
CA MET A 388 11.22 -8.52 0.48
C MET A 388 11.16 -8.67 -1.03
N MET A 389 12.08 -9.42 -1.63
CA MET A 389 12.11 -9.63 -3.08
C MET A 389 10.90 -10.42 -3.59
N ALA A 390 10.51 -11.51 -2.90
CA ALA A 390 9.36 -12.33 -3.27
C ALA A 390 8.03 -11.57 -3.18
N SER A 391 7.96 -10.53 -2.33
CA SER A 391 6.78 -9.69 -2.20
C SER A 391 6.51 -8.81 -3.42
N LEU A 392 7.51 -8.50 -4.23
CA LEU A 392 7.39 -7.56 -5.35
C LEU A 392 6.66 -8.19 -6.56
N PRO A 393 5.85 -7.42 -7.31
CA PRO A 393 5.30 -7.85 -8.59
C PRO A 393 6.38 -8.31 -9.57
N ILE A 394 6.09 -9.41 -10.26
CA ILE A 394 6.98 -9.98 -11.28
C ILE A 394 6.53 -9.50 -12.67
N ALA A 395 7.45 -8.92 -13.42
CA ALA A 395 7.21 -8.43 -14.77
C ALA A 395 6.62 -9.52 -15.68
N GLY A 396 5.50 -9.22 -16.34
CA GLY A 396 4.80 -10.13 -17.24
C GLY A 396 4.08 -11.32 -16.59
N SER A 397 4.08 -11.42 -15.23
CA SER A 397 3.59 -12.62 -14.55
C SER A 397 2.48 -12.33 -13.55
N ASP A 398 2.70 -11.42 -12.59
CA ASP A 398 1.75 -11.22 -11.50
C ASP A 398 1.60 -9.76 -11.03
N GLY A 399 0.70 -9.55 -10.08
CA GLY A 399 0.46 -8.28 -9.43
C GLY A 399 0.20 -7.14 -10.41
N THR A 400 0.67 -5.95 -10.08
CA THR A 400 0.51 -4.75 -10.91
C THR A 400 1.33 -4.78 -12.22
N LEU A 401 2.22 -5.74 -12.38
CA LEU A 401 3.05 -5.91 -13.58
C LEU A 401 2.59 -7.05 -14.51
N LYS A 402 1.50 -7.76 -14.18
CA LYS A 402 1.00 -8.92 -14.94
C LYS A 402 0.86 -8.65 -16.45
N LYS A 403 0.46 -7.44 -16.83
CA LYS A 403 0.22 -7.03 -18.22
C LYS A 403 1.36 -6.17 -18.82
N ARG A 404 2.47 -6.01 -18.08
CA ARG A 404 3.63 -5.19 -18.52
C ARG A 404 4.85 -6.08 -18.70
N PHE A 405 5.69 -5.75 -19.69
CA PHE A 405 6.95 -6.45 -20.00
C PHE A 405 6.82 -7.88 -20.53
N GLY A 406 5.62 -8.41 -20.82
CA GLY A 406 5.44 -9.82 -21.22
C GLY A 406 6.28 -10.28 -22.42
N ASN A 407 6.56 -9.36 -23.37
CA ASN A 407 7.35 -9.62 -24.57
C ASN A 407 8.73 -8.91 -24.52
N SER A 408 9.38 -8.85 -23.37
CA SER A 408 10.68 -8.18 -23.21
C SER A 408 11.65 -9.04 -22.41
N ALA A 409 12.95 -8.70 -22.45
CA ALA A 409 13.98 -9.35 -21.63
C ALA A 409 13.72 -9.24 -20.12
N ALA A 410 12.86 -8.33 -19.67
CA ALA A 410 12.50 -8.17 -18.27
C ALA A 410 11.43 -9.17 -17.78
N ALA A 411 10.73 -9.88 -18.70
CA ALA A 411 9.67 -10.84 -18.34
C ALA A 411 10.21 -11.94 -17.41
N GLY A 412 9.59 -12.14 -16.26
CA GLY A 412 10.02 -13.09 -15.22
C GLY A 412 11.33 -12.72 -14.50
N ARG A 413 12.04 -11.68 -14.94
CA ARG A 413 13.39 -11.30 -14.46
C ARG A 413 13.42 -10.02 -13.64
N ALA A 414 12.33 -9.26 -13.64
CA ALA A 414 12.21 -8.02 -12.89
C ALA A 414 11.14 -8.14 -11.80
N HIS A 415 11.52 -7.78 -10.57
CA HIS A 415 10.69 -7.75 -9.38
C HIS A 415 10.56 -6.30 -8.93
N LEU A 416 9.43 -5.64 -9.23
CA LEU A 416 9.33 -4.19 -9.15
C LEU A 416 8.01 -3.73 -8.53
N LYS A 417 8.08 -2.76 -7.64
CA LYS A 417 6.93 -2.02 -7.14
C LYS A 417 6.65 -0.82 -8.03
N THR A 418 5.38 -0.65 -8.42
CA THR A 418 4.91 0.50 -9.19
C THR A 418 4.31 1.58 -8.28
N GLY A 419 4.42 2.84 -8.70
CA GLY A 419 3.73 3.98 -8.12
C GLY A 419 2.90 4.74 -9.17
N TYR A 420 1.65 5.06 -8.82
CA TYR A 420 0.73 5.82 -9.65
C TYR A 420 -0.19 6.69 -8.80
N ILE A 421 -0.13 7.97 -9.02
CA ILE A 421 -1.17 8.96 -8.71
C ILE A 421 -1.18 9.98 -9.86
N GLU A 422 -2.14 10.88 -9.90
CA GLU A 422 -2.16 11.94 -10.90
C GLU A 422 -0.86 12.76 -10.85
N GLY A 423 -0.25 13.00 -12.01
CA GLY A 423 1.03 13.71 -12.12
C GLY A 423 2.26 12.93 -11.63
N VAL A 424 2.13 11.68 -11.19
CA VAL A 424 3.25 10.89 -10.67
C VAL A 424 3.26 9.49 -11.26
N ARG A 425 4.45 9.04 -11.67
CA ARG A 425 4.75 7.63 -12.01
C ARG A 425 6.04 7.22 -11.34
N ALA A 426 6.08 6.02 -10.79
CA ALA A 426 7.31 5.47 -10.24
C ALA A 426 7.41 3.96 -10.48
N ILE A 427 8.64 3.48 -10.49
CA ILE A 427 8.98 2.06 -10.47
C ILE A 427 10.27 1.88 -9.66
N ALA A 428 10.32 0.87 -8.78
CA ALA A 428 11.50 0.59 -7.98
C ALA A 428 11.57 -0.90 -7.61
N GLY A 429 12.78 -1.47 -7.60
CA GLY A 429 13.02 -2.85 -7.22
C GLY A 429 14.24 -3.46 -7.89
N TYR A 430 14.17 -4.75 -8.22
CA TYR A 430 15.29 -5.53 -8.72
C TYR A 430 15.07 -6.02 -10.14
N VAL A 431 16.14 -5.96 -10.96
CA VAL A 431 16.15 -6.46 -12.34
C VAL A 431 17.36 -7.39 -12.50
N LEU A 432 17.14 -8.56 -13.09
CA LEU A 432 18.18 -9.49 -13.50
C LEU A 432 18.48 -9.27 -14.98
N ASP A 433 19.71 -8.93 -15.35
CA ASP A 433 20.13 -8.74 -16.74
C ASP A 433 20.41 -10.06 -17.47
N ARG A 434 20.77 -9.99 -18.76
CA ARG A 434 21.06 -11.18 -19.58
C ARG A 434 22.27 -11.96 -19.10
N GLU A 435 23.23 -11.29 -18.46
CA GLU A 435 24.44 -11.91 -17.92
C GLU A 435 24.27 -12.48 -16.50
N GLY A 436 23.04 -12.41 -15.95
CA GLY A 436 22.73 -12.92 -14.60
C GLY A 436 23.12 -11.96 -13.47
N ARG A 437 23.46 -10.69 -13.76
CA ARG A 437 23.76 -9.69 -12.74
C ARG A 437 22.47 -9.06 -12.22
N ARG A 438 22.42 -8.84 -10.91
CA ARG A 438 21.25 -8.20 -10.27
C ARG A 438 21.47 -6.71 -10.09
N TRP A 439 20.47 -5.94 -10.46
CA TRP A 439 20.45 -4.47 -10.40
C TRP A 439 19.32 -3.97 -9.53
N VAL A 440 19.59 -2.96 -8.70
CA VAL A 440 18.58 -2.07 -8.15
C VAL A 440 18.25 -1.04 -9.22
N VAL A 441 16.96 -0.87 -9.48
CA VAL A 441 16.43 0.07 -10.47
C VAL A 441 15.37 0.92 -9.80
N VAL A 442 15.54 2.24 -9.86
CA VAL A 442 14.55 3.22 -9.38
C VAL A 442 14.33 4.27 -10.46
N GLY A 443 13.06 4.54 -10.77
CA GLY A 443 12.65 5.63 -11.63
C GLY A 443 11.44 6.35 -11.04
N ILE A 444 11.49 7.68 -10.95
CA ILE A 444 10.41 8.54 -10.46
C ILE A 444 10.20 9.67 -11.46
N LEU A 445 8.96 9.89 -11.85
CA LEU A 445 8.54 10.99 -12.73
C LEU A 445 7.46 11.80 -12.00
N ASN A 446 7.66 13.10 -11.88
CA ASN A 446 6.67 14.03 -11.31
C ASN A 446 6.39 15.15 -12.32
N ASP A 447 5.31 14.98 -13.10
CA ASP A 447 4.89 15.95 -14.10
C ASP A 447 3.37 15.86 -14.33
N ALA A 448 2.64 16.94 -14.10
CA ALA A 448 1.21 17.00 -14.27
C ALA A 448 0.74 16.87 -15.74
N GLN A 449 1.62 17.19 -16.70
CA GLN A 449 1.31 17.18 -18.13
C GLN A 449 1.79 15.93 -18.85
N MET A 450 2.42 14.97 -18.15
CA MET A 450 2.97 13.77 -18.78
C MET A 450 1.91 12.96 -19.52
N LYS A 451 2.24 12.60 -20.76
CA LYS A 451 1.47 11.65 -21.55
C LYS A 451 2.17 10.29 -21.47
N ASN A 452 1.41 9.21 -21.24
CA ASN A 452 1.96 7.85 -21.16
C ASN A 452 3.24 7.74 -20.30
N GLY A 453 3.19 8.29 -19.07
CA GLY A 453 4.34 8.32 -18.14
C GLY A 453 4.89 6.95 -17.74
N SER A 454 4.27 5.84 -18.16
CA SER A 454 4.83 4.50 -17.96
C SER A 454 5.94 4.17 -18.97
N ALA A 455 5.92 4.74 -20.17
CA ALA A 455 6.86 4.41 -21.24
C ALA A 455 8.34 4.69 -20.88
N PRO A 456 8.72 5.84 -20.29
CA PRO A 456 10.09 6.06 -19.84
C PRO A 456 10.55 5.08 -18.77
N LEU A 457 9.67 4.71 -17.86
CA LEU A 457 9.98 3.72 -16.82
C LEU A 457 10.11 2.30 -17.40
N ASP A 458 9.31 1.97 -18.42
CA ASP A 458 9.44 0.71 -19.15
C ASP A 458 10.76 0.66 -19.93
N ALA A 459 11.15 1.76 -20.58
CA ALA A 459 12.42 1.88 -21.27
C ALA A 459 13.61 1.69 -20.30
N LEU A 460 13.54 2.30 -19.11
CA LEU A 460 14.53 2.13 -18.05
C LEU A 460 14.73 0.65 -17.67
N VAL A 461 13.64 -0.05 -17.39
CA VAL A 461 13.67 -1.46 -16.96
C VAL A 461 14.19 -2.36 -18.09
N ARG A 462 13.74 -2.14 -19.34
CA ARG A 462 14.20 -2.90 -20.52
C ARG A 462 15.68 -2.69 -20.76
N TRP A 463 16.13 -1.43 -20.72
CA TRP A 463 17.55 -1.08 -20.92
C TRP A 463 18.45 -1.80 -19.93
N VAL A 464 18.06 -1.94 -18.66
CA VAL A 464 18.83 -2.70 -17.66
C VAL A 464 18.74 -4.20 -17.91
N ALA A 465 17.55 -4.72 -18.23
CA ALA A 465 17.36 -6.16 -18.47
C ALA A 465 18.09 -6.70 -19.71
N GLU A 466 18.39 -5.83 -20.67
CA GLU A 466 19.05 -6.17 -21.94
C GLU A 466 20.59 -6.10 -21.89
N ARG A 467 21.16 -5.67 -20.76
CA ARG A 467 22.61 -5.61 -20.53
C ARG A 467 23.22 -7.02 -20.32
#